data_dad2cf7f9badf6e021360fb10069ac4b
#
_entry.id   dad2cf7f9badf6e021360fb10069ac4b
#
_cell.length_a   1.000
_cell.length_b   1.000
_cell.length_c   1.000
_cell.angle_alpha   90.00
_cell.angle_beta   90.00
_cell.angle_gamma   90.00
#
_symmetry.space_group_name_H-M   'P 1'
#
loop_
_entity.id
_entity.type
_entity.pdbx_description
1 polymer ?
#
loop_
_entity_poly.entity_id
_entity_poly.type
_entity_poly.pdbx_seq_one_letter_code
_entity_poly.pdbx_strand_id
1 'polypeptide(L)'
;MKARRGARAGARAVLAALALATIAGFAPAVSVAPAAAAAPLPVVLVHGFNGSPASFITMAARLRERKHTVVIAKLPGNDNVVNAKVIRDIIAARGWTKVAIVGHSMGGLSSRQYVRFEGGRKVTTVYVSLGTPQRGLPVACFLAPSNGGQMCPDSAFLTKLNAGDETPGGTKWTSVYSTTDGLVPTSASRLVDGACDVKVSGPDHGQLLTDPAVFRIVLGAIDGKPCTGAFVK
;
A
#
# COMPACT_ATOMS: atom_id res chain seq x y z
N MET A 1 -99.64 55.80 1.18
CA MET A 1 -100.53 54.61 1.20
C MET A 1 -99.72 53.31 1.29
N LYS A 2 -100.14 52.50 2.31
CA LYS A 2 -99.81 51.08 2.52
C LYS A 2 -98.27 50.68 2.60
N ALA A 3 -97.83 50.53 3.74
CA ALA A 3 -97.42 49.43 4.60
C ALA A 3 -97.29 48.05 3.93
N ARG A 4 -96.15 47.42 4.17
CA ARG A 4 -96.17 46.03 4.67
C ARG A 4 -94.79 45.65 5.26
N ARG A 5 -94.98 45.09 6.40
CA ARG A 5 -94.04 44.42 7.34
C ARG A 5 -93.44 43.15 6.69
N GLY A 6 -92.31 42.70 7.12
CA GLY A 6 -91.93 41.35 6.92
C GLY A 6 -90.50 41.03 7.45
N ALA A 7 -90.55 40.52 8.64
CA ALA A 7 -89.84 39.38 9.23
C ALA A 7 -88.29 39.33 9.23
N ARG A 8 -87.79 39.42 10.43
CA ARG A 8 -86.41 39.01 10.80
C ARG A 8 -86.39 37.47 10.88
N ALA A 9 -85.39 36.90 10.18
CA ALA A 9 -84.99 35.51 10.39
C ALA A 9 -83.55 35.52 10.86
N GLY A 10 -83.33 35.07 12.07
CA GLY A 10 -81.96 34.93 12.65
C GLY A 10 -81.20 33.74 12.08
N ALA A 11 -80.07 34.01 11.60
CA ALA A 11 -79.12 32.94 11.21
C ALA A 11 -78.25 32.58 12.40
N ARG A 12 -78.42 31.38 12.92
CA ARG A 12 -77.53 30.74 13.91
C ARG A 12 -76.22 30.36 13.20
N ALA A 13 -75.13 30.95 13.60
CA ALA A 13 -73.77 30.55 13.18
C ALA A 13 -73.39 29.26 13.91
N VAL A 14 -73.18 28.19 13.16
CA VAL A 14 -72.56 26.94 13.63
C VAL A 14 -71.11 27.05 13.46
N LEU A 15 -70.37 27.20 14.56
CA LEU A 15 -68.88 27.11 14.58
C LEU A 15 -68.47 25.61 14.45
N ALA A 16 -67.99 25.21 13.29
CA ALA A 16 -67.33 23.93 13.08
C ALA A 16 -65.84 24.07 13.52
N ALA A 17 -65.48 23.45 14.62
CA ALA A 17 -64.11 23.33 15.06
C ALA A 17 -63.42 22.25 14.21
N LEU A 18 -62.48 22.65 13.31
CA LEU A 18 -61.58 21.74 12.65
C LEU A 18 -60.46 21.35 13.63
N ALA A 19 -60.48 20.11 14.10
CA ALA A 19 -59.36 19.50 14.81
C ALA A 19 -58.26 19.10 13.78
N LEU A 20 -57.15 19.84 13.72
CA LEU A 20 -55.98 19.39 13.00
C LEU A 20 -55.29 18.29 13.81
N ALA A 21 -55.41 17.04 13.36
CA ALA A 21 -54.63 15.92 13.85
C ALA A 21 -53.21 16.01 13.20
N THR A 22 -52.19 16.45 13.96
CA THR A 22 -50.80 16.34 13.54
C THR A 22 -50.35 14.88 13.62
N ILE A 23 -50.25 14.24 12.47
CA ILE A 23 -49.61 12.93 12.37
C ILE A 23 -48.08 13.17 12.47
N ALA A 24 -47.50 12.95 13.64
CA ALA A 24 -46.06 12.88 13.82
C ALA A 24 -45.55 11.62 13.10
N GLY A 25 -45.05 11.81 11.90
CA GLY A 25 -44.41 10.75 11.14
C GLY A 25 -43.10 10.30 11.83
N PHE A 26 -43.13 9.14 12.47
CA PHE A 26 -41.92 8.44 12.89
C PHE A 26 -41.17 7.96 11.63
N ALA A 27 -40.17 8.69 11.16
CA ALA A 27 -39.22 8.19 10.20
C ALA A 27 -38.37 7.11 10.90
N PRO A 28 -38.26 5.89 10.36
CA PRO A 28 -37.36 4.91 10.94
C PRO A 28 -35.91 5.42 10.81
N ALA A 29 -35.23 5.53 11.95
CA ALA A 29 -33.81 5.82 11.96
C ALA A 29 -33.07 4.66 11.26
N VAL A 30 -32.55 4.90 10.06
CA VAL A 30 -31.69 3.95 9.37
C VAL A 30 -30.37 3.90 10.16
N SER A 31 -30.23 2.87 10.98
CA SER A 31 -28.98 2.57 11.68
C SER A 31 -27.97 2.11 10.62
N VAL A 32 -27.07 3.01 10.20
CA VAL A 32 -25.92 2.64 9.36
C VAL A 32 -24.96 1.89 10.28
N ALA A 33 -24.93 0.56 10.13
CA ALA A 33 -23.95 -0.25 10.81
C ALA A 33 -22.54 0.26 10.43
N PRO A 34 -21.61 0.41 11.40
CA PRO A 34 -20.25 0.83 11.09
C PRO A 34 -19.65 -0.16 10.08
N ALA A 35 -19.10 0.37 8.98
CA ALA A 35 -18.44 -0.45 7.98
C ALA A 35 -17.37 -1.28 8.70
N ALA A 36 -17.45 -2.60 8.58
CA ALA A 36 -16.45 -3.50 9.15
C ALA A 36 -15.07 -3.06 8.66
N ALA A 37 -14.14 -2.77 9.58
CA ALA A 37 -12.79 -2.40 9.21
C ALA A 37 -12.20 -3.49 8.31
N ALA A 38 -11.68 -3.09 7.15
CA ALA A 38 -11.08 -4.05 6.22
C ALA A 38 -9.97 -4.82 6.93
N ALA A 39 -9.94 -6.15 6.74
CA ALA A 39 -8.90 -6.97 7.33
C ALA A 39 -7.51 -6.48 6.92
N PRO A 40 -6.53 -6.46 7.84
CA PRO A 40 -5.17 -6.04 7.53
C PRO A 40 -4.60 -6.82 6.35
N LEU A 41 -3.93 -6.12 5.41
CA LEU A 41 -3.31 -6.76 4.25
C LEU A 41 -2.29 -7.82 4.69
N PRO A 42 -2.26 -9.01 4.07
CA PRO A 42 -1.14 -9.92 4.23
C PRO A 42 0.13 -9.29 3.64
N VAL A 43 1.28 -9.59 4.24
CA VAL A 43 2.57 -9.00 3.91
C VAL A 43 3.60 -10.07 3.57
N VAL A 44 4.27 -9.91 2.43
CA VAL A 44 5.47 -10.69 2.08
C VAL A 44 6.71 -9.83 2.30
N LEU A 45 7.65 -10.32 3.10
CA LEU A 45 8.95 -9.68 3.37
C LEU A 45 10.03 -10.40 2.55
N VAL A 46 10.84 -9.65 1.82
CA VAL A 46 11.80 -10.18 0.83
C VAL A 46 13.20 -9.65 1.13
N HIS A 47 14.09 -10.52 1.59
CA HIS A 47 15.47 -10.16 1.97
C HIS A 47 16.39 -9.88 0.76
N GLY A 48 17.51 -9.23 1.00
CA GLY A 48 18.47 -8.84 0.00
C GLY A 48 19.53 -9.91 -0.35
N PHE A 49 20.57 -9.45 -1.04
CA PHE A 49 21.72 -10.23 -1.48
C PHE A 49 22.37 -10.98 -0.31
N ASN A 50 22.64 -12.28 -0.47
CA ASN A 50 23.18 -13.16 0.56
C ASN A 50 22.46 -13.09 1.92
N GLY A 51 21.24 -12.54 1.94
CA GLY A 51 20.42 -12.46 3.14
C GLY A 51 19.70 -13.77 3.45
N SER A 52 18.90 -13.73 4.51
CA SER A 52 18.06 -14.84 4.93
C SER A 52 16.76 -14.32 5.55
N PRO A 53 15.77 -15.19 5.81
CA PRO A 53 14.57 -14.80 6.55
C PRO A 53 14.84 -14.16 7.92
N ALA A 54 15.97 -14.47 8.55
CA ALA A 54 16.36 -13.88 9.83
C ALA A 54 16.48 -12.35 9.79
N SER A 55 16.85 -11.77 8.64
CA SER A 55 16.96 -10.33 8.45
C SER A 55 15.67 -9.56 8.77
N PHE A 56 14.51 -10.19 8.59
CA PHE A 56 13.21 -9.56 8.76
C PHE A 56 12.45 -9.92 10.05
N ILE A 57 13.07 -10.66 10.96
CA ILE A 57 12.38 -11.14 12.18
C ILE A 57 11.76 -9.99 12.98
N THR A 58 12.50 -8.90 13.20
CA THR A 58 12.03 -7.72 13.95
C THR A 58 10.85 -7.04 13.26
N MET A 59 10.94 -6.78 11.96
CA MET A 59 9.86 -6.16 11.20
C MET A 59 8.61 -7.06 11.16
N ALA A 60 8.81 -8.37 10.96
CA ALA A 60 7.73 -9.34 10.96
C ALA A 60 7.00 -9.40 12.31
N ALA A 61 7.72 -9.38 13.43
CA ALA A 61 7.13 -9.36 14.77
C ALA A 61 6.25 -8.10 14.93
N ARG A 62 6.79 -6.93 14.64
CA ARG A 62 6.06 -5.65 14.72
C ARG A 62 4.81 -5.61 13.84
N LEU A 63 4.86 -6.15 12.62
CA LEU A 63 3.70 -6.23 11.72
C LEU A 63 2.63 -7.20 12.26
N ARG A 64 3.04 -8.34 12.84
CA ARG A 64 2.11 -9.31 13.46
C ARG A 64 1.40 -8.72 14.68
N GLU A 65 2.08 -7.90 15.49
CA GLU A 65 1.47 -7.13 16.59
C GLU A 65 0.35 -6.21 16.06
N ARG A 66 0.48 -5.72 14.82
CA ARG A 66 -0.55 -4.94 14.10
C ARG A 66 -1.56 -5.80 13.36
N LYS A 67 -1.61 -7.12 13.65
CA LYS A 67 -2.57 -8.09 13.11
C LYS A 67 -2.40 -8.40 11.63
N HIS A 68 -1.29 -8.01 11.00
CA HIS A 68 -0.99 -8.46 9.64
C HIS A 68 -0.58 -9.94 9.64
N THR A 69 -1.06 -10.68 8.65
CA THR A 69 -0.49 -12.00 8.31
C THR A 69 0.83 -11.78 7.58
N VAL A 70 1.94 -12.30 8.11
CA VAL A 70 3.29 -12.01 7.59
C VAL A 70 4.00 -13.30 7.20
N VAL A 71 4.52 -13.32 5.98
CA VAL A 71 5.43 -14.36 5.49
C VAL A 71 6.77 -13.71 5.14
N ILE A 72 7.86 -14.29 5.61
CA ILE A 72 9.20 -13.93 5.18
C ILE A 72 9.60 -14.92 4.09
N ALA A 73 9.90 -14.44 2.88
CA ALA A 73 10.30 -15.29 1.77
C ALA A 73 11.67 -15.94 2.06
N LYS A 74 11.75 -17.26 1.86
CA LYS A 74 13.03 -17.98 1.82
C LYS A 74 13.45 -18.06 0.35
N LEU A 75 14.42 -17.23 -0.03
CA LEU A 75 14.92 -17.17 -1.40
C LEU A 75 16.02 -18.20 -1.64
N PRO A 76 16.06 -18.85 -2.82
CA PRO A 76 17.06 -19.88 -3.11
C PRO A 76 18.46 -19.33 -3.44
N GLY A 77 18.57 -18.02 -3.73
CA GLY A 77 19.84 -17.39 -4.09
C GLY A 77 19.68 -15.92 -4.49
N ASN A 78 20.57 -15.45 -5.35
CA ASN A 78 20.69 -14.04 -5.70
C ASN A 78 20.23 -13.69 -7.13
N ASP A 79 19.45 -14.58 -7.76
CA ASP A 79 18.80 -14.33 -9.04
C ASP A 79 17.43 -13.71 -8.84
N ASN A 80 17.23 -12.47 -9.27
CA ASN A 80 15.99 -11.73 -9.07
C ASN A 80 14.81 -12.33 -9.83
N VAL A 81 15.03 -12.96 -10.98
CA VAL A 81 13.96 -13.60 -11.77
C VAL A 81 13.51 -14.89 -11.09
N VAL A 82 14.43 -15.68 -10.57
CA VAL A 82 14.13 -16.89 -9.79
C VAL A 82 13.40 -16.50 -8.50
N ASN A 83 13.90 -15.50 -7.79
CA ASN A 83 13.29 -15.01 -6.55
C ASN A 83 11.88 -14.45 -6.78
N ALA A 84 11.62 -13.78 -7.89
CA ALA A 84 10.30 -13.29 -8.25
C ALA A 84 9.27 -14.41 -8.40
N LYS A 85 9.68 -15.57 -8.94
CA LYS A 85 8.82 -16.77 -9.04
C LYS A 85 8.52 -17.34 -7.65
N VAL A 86 9.48 -17.36 -6.74
CA VAL A 86 9.24 -17.76 -5.34
C VAL A 86 8.21 -16.85 -4.67
N ILE A 87 8.29 -15.52 -4.88
CA ILE A 87 7.29 -14.57 -4.35
C ILE A 87 5.90 -14.88 -4.92
N ARG A 88 5.80 -15.12 -6.23
CA ARG A 88 4.57 -15.56 -6.90
C ARG A 88 3.98 -16.79 -6.23
N ASP A 89 4.79 -17.83 -6.06
CA ASP A 89 4.36 -19.13 -5.56
C ASP A 89 3.92 -19.05 -4.08
N ILE A 90 4.59 -18.21 -3.27
CA ILE A 90 4.18 -17.91 -1.89
C ILE A 90 2.77 -17.29 -1.86
N ILE A 91 2.48 -16.34 -2.74
CA ILE A 91 1.20 -15.63 -2.79
C ILE A 91 0.11 -16.52 -3.34
N ALA A 92 0.39 -17.26 -4.42
CA ALA A 92 -0.54 -18.18 -5.05
C ALA A 92 -0.96 -19.32 -4.11
N ALA A 93 -0.01 -19.96 -3.42
CA ALA A 93 -0.27 -21.03 -2.47
C ALA A 93 -1.18 -20.64 -1.30
N ARG A 94 -1.32 -19.32 -1.03
CA ARG A 94 -2.19 -18.77 0.02
C ARG A 94 -3.51 -18.23 -0.50
N GLY A 95 -3.72 -18.25 -1.81
CA GLY A 95 -4.92 -17.67 -2.42
C GLY A 95 -5.09 -16.17 -2.19
N TRP A 96 -4.00 -15.44 -1.93
CA TRP A 96 -4.09 -14.01 -1.65
C TRP A 96 -4.38 -13.20 -2.92
N THR A 97 -5.49 -12.48 -2.89
CA THR A 97 -5.92 -11.59 -3.99
C THR A 97 -5.50 -10.14 -3.78
N LYS A 98 -5.08 -9.80 -2.56
CA LYS A 98 -4.48 -8.50 -2.21
C LYS A 98 -3.34 -8.73 -1.24
N VAL A 99 -2.18 -8.11 -1.49
CA VAL A 99 -0.98 -8.29 -0.67
C VAL A 99 -0.13 -7.03 -0.66
N ALA A 100 0.55 -6.79 0.45
CA ALA A 100 1.67 -5.87 0.52
C ALA A 100 2.99 -6.64 0.38
N ILE A 101 3.97 -6.06 -0.30
CA ILE A 101 5.32 -6.60 -0.42
C ILE A 101 6.31 -5.57 0.08
N VAL A 102 7.19 -5.98 0.98
CA VAL A 102 8.31 -5.16 1.49
C VAL A 102 9.61 -5.84 1.13
N GLY A 103 10.39 -5.21 0.25
CA GLY A 103 11.68 -5.73 -0.19
C GLY A 103 12.84 -4.88 0.33
N HIS A 104 13.88 -5.52 0.87
CA HIS A 104 15.10 -4.85 1.28
C HIS A 104 16.21 -5.11 0.26
N SER A 105 16.96 -4.06 -0.08
CA SER A 105 18.14 -4.20 -0.96
C SER A 105 17.74 -4.90 -2.28
N MET A 106 18.49 -5.90 -2.72
CA MET A 106 18.16 -6.74 -3.88
C MET A 106 16.75 -7.34 -3.82
N GLY A 107 16.21 -7.61 -2.61
CA GLY A 107 14.86 -8.14 -2.46
C GLY A 107 13.77 -7.20 -2.99
N GLY A 108 14.01 -5.89 -3.02
CA GLY A 108 13.14 -4.93 -3.70
C GLY A 108 13.14 -5.13 -5.22
N LEU A 109 14.28 -5.41 -5.83
CA LEU A 109 14.35 -5.72 -7.27
C LEU A 109 13.62 -7.02 -7.61
N SER A 110 13.80 -8.09 -6.80
CA SER A 110 13.07 -9.35 -6.96
C SER A 110 11.56 -9.13 -6.85
N SER A 111 11.14 -8.31 -5.89
CA SER A 111 9.73 -7.95 -5.69
C SER A 111 9.17 -7.14 -6.87
N ARG A 112 9.94 -6.18 -7.39
CA ARG A 112 9.56 -5.38 -8.55
C ARG A 112 9.46 -6.23 -9.82
N GLN A 113 10.39 -7.20 -10.02
CA GLN A 113 10.32 -8.20 -11.08
C GLN A 113 9.01 -8.99 -10.99
N TYR A 114 8.64 -9.45 -9.80
CA TYR A 114 7.37 -10.15 -9.59
C TYR A 114 6.18 -9.27 -9.98
N VAL A 115 6.11 -8.04 -9.47
CA VAL A 115 4.98 -7.15 -9.75
C VAL A 115 4.88 -6.86 -11.24
N ARG A 116 5.99 -6.57 -11.91
CA ARG A 116 5.98 -6.14 -13.31
C ARG A 116 5.78 -7.28 -14.31
N PHE A 117 6.38 -8.44 -14.08
CA PHE A 117 6.54 -9.46 -15.12
C PHE A 117 6.04 -10.86 -14.75
N GLU A 118 5.73 -11.13 -13.46
CA GLU A 118 5.30 -12.45 -12.99
C GLU A 118 3.84 -12.46 -12.51
N GLY A 119 3.02 -11.52 -12.98
CA GLY A 119 1.59 -11.46 -12.69
C GLY A 119 1.23 -10.69 -11.40
N GLY A 120 2.21 -10.15 -10.67
CA GLY A 120 2.01 -9.49 -9.39
C GLY A 120 1.14 -8.22 -9.44
N ARG A 121 1.04 -7.53 -10.58
CA ARG A 121 0.20 -6.33 -10.78
C ARG A 121 -1.26 -6.53 -10.37
N LYS A 122 -1.78 -7.75 -10.49
CA LYS A 122 -3.20 -8.06 -10.22
C LYS A 122 -3.50 -8.14 -8.72
N VAL A 123 -2.49 -8.45 -7.90
CA VAL A 123 -2.67 -8.76 -6.48
C VAL A 123 -1.86 -7.87 -5.53
N THR A 124 -0.79 -7.24 -6.01
CA THR A 124 0.03 -6.37 -5.16
C THR A 124 -0.64 -5.01 -5.02
N THR A 125 -1.17 -4.74 -3.83
CA THR A 125 -1.81 -3.47 -3.49
C THR A 125 -0.77 -2.43 -3.06
N VAL A 126 0.27 -2.87 -2.35
CA VAL A 126 1.34 -2.01 -1.82
C VAL A 126 2.69 -2.67 -2.08
N TYR A 127 3.61 -1.89 -2.60
CA TYR A 127 5.03 -2.23 -2.71
C TYR A 127 5.85 -1.22 -1.92
N VAL A 128 6.75 -1.70 -1.07
CA VAL A 128 7.71 -0.86 -0.35
C VAL A 128 9.11 -1.43 -0.57
N SER A 129 10.03 -0.59 -1.01
CA SER A 129 11.46 -0.92 -1.07
C SER A 129 12.25 -0.17 0.00
N LEU A 130 13.20 -0.87 0.61
CA LEU A 130 14.10 -0.34 1.64
C LEU A 130 15.54 -0.44 1.12
N GLY A 131 16.19 0.68 0.86
CA GLY A 131 17.57 0.71 0.36
C GLY A 131 17.80 -0.15 -0.88
N THR A 132 16.84 -0.21 -1.79
CA THR A 132 16.93 -1.05 -3.00
C THR A 132 17.71 -0.33 -4.09
N PRO A 133 18.70 -0.96 -4.72
CA PRO A 133 19.47 -0.34 -5.80
C PRO A 133 18.69 -0.37 -7.13
N GLN A 134 17.66 0.47 -7.25
CA GLN A 134 16.78 0.57 -8.41
C GLN A 134 17.54 0.93 -9.70
N ARG A 135 18.63 1.69 -9.56
CA ARG A 135 19.53 2.10 -10.66
C ARG A 135 20.82 1.25 -10.72
N GLY A 136 20.90 0.22 -9.88
CA GLY A 136 22.05 -0.66 -9.81
C GLY A 136 23.17 -0.16 -8.91
N LEU A 137 24.20 -1.00 -8.82
CA LEU A 137 25.43 -0.76 -8.09
C LEU A 137 26.63 -1.14 -8.98
N PRO A 138 27.60 -0.26 -9.23
CA PRO A 138 28.77 -0.58 -10.07
C PRO A 138 29.55 -1.80 -9.59
N VAL A 139 29.63 -2.01 -8.27
CA VAL A 139 30.30 -3.18 -7.69
C VAL A 139 29.68 -4.51 -8.12
N ALA A 140 28.41 -4.52 -8.44
CA ALA A 140 27.70 -5.72 -8.88
C ALA A 140 28.12 -6.17 -10.29
N CYS A 141 28.79 -5.32 -11.08
CA CYS A 141 29.26 -5.67 -12.41
C CYS A 141 30.39 -6.74 -12.41
N PHE A 142 31.01 -6.97 -11.26
CA PHE A 142 32.00 -8.02 -11.07
C PHE A 142 31.39 -9.39 -10.68
N LEU A 143 30.08 -9.45 -10.53
CA LEU A 143 29.37 -10.65 -10.12
C LEU A 143 28.72 -11.35 -11.33
N ALA A 144 28.58 -12.67 -11.25
CA ALA A 144 27.80 -13.41 -12.24
C ALA A 144 26.33 -12.94 -12.23
N PRO A 145 25.63 -12.86 -13.39
CA PRO A 145 24.25 -12.43 -13.47
C PRO A 145 23.32 -13.16 -12.50
N SER A 146 23.43 -14.48 -12.40
CA SER A 146 22.63 -15.31 -11.47
C SER A 146 23.04 -15.19 -10.00
N ASN A 147 24.12 -14.47 -9.71
CA ASN A 147 24.63 -14.28 -8.34
C ASN A 147 24.84 -12.80 -8.01
N GLY A 148 23.85 -11.98 -8.31
CA GLY A 148 23.86 -10.56 -7.95
C GLY A 148 24.28 -9.62 -9.07
N GLY A 149 24.89 -10.07 -10.14
CA GLY A 149 25.31 -9.26 -11.30
C GLY A 149 24.14 -8.58 -12.03
N GLN A 150 22.92 -9.03 -11.81
CA GLN A 150 21.71 -8.33 -12.26
C GLN A 150 21.58 -6.92 -11.68
N MET A 151 22.26 -6.61 -10.58
CA MET A 151 22.32 -5.25 -9.99
C MET A 151 23.37 -4.35 -10.66
N CYS A 152 24.14 -4.81 -11.63
CA CYS A 152 25.00 -3.93 -12.43
C CYS A 152 24.14 -2.91 -13.19
N PRO A 153 24.46 -1.59 -13.18
CA PRO A 153 23.58 -0.53 -13.70
C PRO A 153 23.05 -0.79 -15.11
N ASP A 154 23.88 -1.24 -16.02
CA ASP A 154 23.51 -1.47 -17.43
C ASP A 154 23.20 -2.95 -17.74
N SER A 155 22.91 -3.74 -16.71
CA SER A 155 22.54 -5.13 -16.92
C SER A 155 21.24 -5.23 -17.73
N ALA A 156 21.12 -6.27 -18.56
CA ALA A 156 19.88 -6.53 -19.30
C ALA A 156 18.65 -6.64 -18.35
N PHE A 157 18.86 -7.10 -17.12
CA PHE A 157 17.83 -7.18 -16.09
C PHE A 157 17.33 -5.79 -15.68
N LEU A 158 18.22 -4.86 -15.28
CA LEU A 158 17.83 -3.51 -14.86
C LEU A 158 17.31 -2.68 -16.03
N THR A 159 17.91 -2.80 -17.22
CA THR A 159 17.41 -2.16 -18.42
C THR A 159 15.95 -2.55 -18.69
N LYS A 160 15.64 -3.84 -18.62
CA LYS A 160 14.26 -4.33 -18.76
C LYS A 160 13.36 -3.88 -17.61
N LEU A 161 13.87 -3.96 -16.37
CA LEU A 161 13.11 -3.63 -15.17
C LEU A 161 12.77 -2.13 -15.09
N ASN A 162 13.57 -1.26 -15.67
CA ASN A 162 13.41 0.19 -15.65
C ASN A 162 12.81 0.74 -16.97
N ALA A 163 12.52 -0.11 -17.97
CA ALA A 163 11.94 0.34 -19.23
C ALA A 163 10.47 0.76 -19.09
N GLY A 164 10.10 1.92 -19.62
CA GLY A 164 8.74 2.45 -19.57
C GLY A 164 8.29 2.82 -18.16
N ASP A 165 6.99 2.73 -17.89
CA ASP A 165 6.42 3.02 -16.57
C ASP A 165 7.03 2.09 -15.50
N GLU A 166 7.79 2.66 -14.57
CA GLU A 166 8.47 1.89 -13.51
C GLU A 166 7.54 1.43 -12.40
N THR A 167 6.40 2.09 -12.25
CA THR A 167 5.44 1.89 -11.17
C THR A 167 4.02 1.58 -11.68
N PRO A 168 3.88 0.59 -12.58
CA PRO A 168 2.66 0.39 -13.33
C PRO A 168 1.47 -0.06 -12.48
N GLY A 169 0.29 0.34 -12.91
CA GLY A 169 -0.99 -0.17 -12.40
C GLY A 169 -1.49 0.54 -11.16
N GLY A 170 -2.35 -0.16 -10.39
CA GLY A 170 -2.95 0.37 -9.16
C GLY A 170 -2.16 0.11 -7.88
N THR A 171 -0.96 -0.48 -7.99
CA THR A 171 -0.06 -0.69 -6.85
C THR A 171 0.40 0.66 -6.28
N LYS A 172 0.35 0.83 -4.98
CA LYS A 172 0.96 1.98 -4.29
C LYS A 172 2.45 1.70 -4.08
N TRP A 173 3.28 2.47 -4.76
CA TRP A 173 4.74 2.30 -4.75
C TRP A 173 5.39 3.25 -3.76
N THR A 174 6.26 2.72 -2.91
CA THR A 174 7.05 3.51 -1.95
C THR A 174 8.50 3.06 -2.00
N SER A 175 9.42 4.01 -2.14
CA SER A 175 10.85 3.78 -2.02
C SER A 175 11.39 4.51 -0.80
N VAL A 176 11.92 3.77 0.17
CA VAL A 176 12.55 4.30 1.37
C VAL A 176 14.05 4.12 1.25
N TYR A 177 14.79 5.20 1.42
CA TYR A 177 16.25 5.18 1.34
C TYR A 177 16.90 6.11 2.36
N SER A 178 18.09 5.76 2.80
CA SER A 178 18.83 6.52 3.81
C SER A 178 19.99 7.30 3.24
N THR A 179 20.22 8.51 3.74
CA THR A 179 21.40 9.30 3.42
C THR A 179 22.69 8.73 4.01
N THR A 180 22.56 7.85 4.98
CA THR A 180 23.64 7.18 5.71
C THR A 180 23.67 5.68 5.45
N ASP A 181 23.05 5.20 4.35
CA ASP A 181 22.96 3.79 3.97
C ASP A 181 24.34 3.09 3.92
N GLY A 182 25.34 3.77 3.35
CA GLY A 182 26.72 3.29 3.26
C GLY A 182 26.96 2.25 2.14
N LEU A 183 25.91 1.63 1.60
CA LEU A 183 26.01 0.64 0.53
C LEU A 183 25.30 1.08 -0.74
N VAL A 184 24.05 1.52 -0.63
CA VAL A 184 23.24 1.95 -1.77
C VAL A 184 23.09 3.48 -1.74
N PRO A 185 23.68 4.21 -2.72
CA PRO A 185 23.50 5.65 -2.81
C PRO A 185 22.03 6.04 -2.96
N THR A 186 21.67 7.20 -2.41
CA THR A 186 20.28 7.71 -2.51
C THR A 186 19.82 7.85 -3.95
N SER A 187 20.71 8.25 -4.87
CA SER A 187 20.44 8.34 -6.30
C SER A 187 20.09 7.00 -6.94
N ALA A 188 20.67 5.91 -6.42
CA ALA A 188 20.41 4.57 -6.93
C ALA A 188 19.09 3.96 -6.39
N SER A 189 18.55 4.47 -5.27
CA SER A 189 17.41 3.89 -4.59
C SER A 189 16.04 4.41 -5.06
N ARG A 190 16.01 5.50 -5.82
CA ARG A 190 14.78 6.17 -6.20
C ARG A 190 14.02 5.42 -7.30
N LEU A 191 12.69 5.41 -7.18
CA LEU A 191 11.77 5.06 -8.25
C LEU A 191 11.20 6.34 -8.86
N VAL A 192 10.85 6.28 -10.15
CA VAL A 192 10.15 7.37 -10.85
C VAL A 192 8.69 6.97 -11.15
N ASP A 193 8.00 7.76 -11.95
CA ASP A 193 6.65 7.49 -12.44
C ASP A 193 5.58 7.38 -11.33
N GLY A 194 5.66 8.25 -10.31
CA GLY A 194 4.62 8.39 -9.31
C GLY A 194 4.85 7.59 -8.02
N ALA A 195 6.03 7.02 -7.81
CA ALA A 195 6.38 6.44 -6.52
C ALA A 195 6.47 7.50 -5.40
N CYS A 196 6.10 7.11 -4.20
CA CYS A 196 6.39 7.88 -2.99
C CYS A 196 7.84 7.65 -2.56
N ASP A 197 8.71 8.63 -2.78
CA ASP A 197 10.11 8.58 -2.34
C ASP A 197 10.26 9.15 -0.93
N VAL A 198 10.68 8.32 0.02
CA VAL A 198 10.87 8.72 1.42
C VAL A 198 12.35 8.64 1.78
N LYS A 199 12.93 9.82 1.95
CA LYS A 199 14.31 9.96 2.40
C LYS A 199 14.36 9.97 3.93
N VAL A 200 15.18 9.10 4.51
CA VAL A 200 15.50 9.08 5.94
C VAL A 200 16.97 9.39 6.17
N SER A 201 17.33 9.69 7.40
CA SER A 201 18.72 9.89 7.83
C SER A 201 18.94 9.17 9.16
N GLY A 202 20.10 8.59 9.34
CA GLY A 202 20.47 7.85 10.56
C GLY A 202 20.69 6.36 10.35
N PRO A 203 19.71 5.57 9.87
CA PRO A 203 19.91 4.14 9.69
C PRO A 203 20.89 3.86 8.55
N ASP A 204 21.85 2.95 8.78
CA ASP A 204 22.64 2.32 7.71
C ASP A 204 21.80 1.31 6.93
N HIS A 205 22.41 0.65 5.92
CA HIS A 205 21.73 -0.30 5.06
C HIS A 205 21.02 -1.44 5.80
N GLY A 206 21.65 -2.02 6.79
CA GLY A 206 21.08 -3.09 7.60
C GLY A 206 20.05 -2.58 8.60
N GLN A 207 20.30 -1.41 9.17
CA GLN A 207 19.41 -0.78 10.15
C GLN A 207 18.06 -0.36 9.55
N LEU A 208 17.95 -0.18 8.23
CA LEU A 208 16.65 0.01 7.56
C LEU A 208 15.62 -1.08 7.90
N LEU A 209 16.06 -2.27 8.26
CA LEU A 209 15.20 -3.40 8.64
C LEU A 209 14.64 -3.31 10.05
N THR A 210 15.28 -2.56 10.93
CA THR A 210 14.97 -2.54 12.38
C THR A 210 14.62 -1.16 12.92
N ASP A 211 14.94 -0.10 12.19
CA ASP A 211 14.71 1.28 12.60
C ASP A 211 13.21 1.56 12.83
N PRO A 212 12.82 2.15 13.98
CA PRO A 212 11.43 2.43 14.29
C PRO A 212 10.78 3.48 13.38
N ALA A 213 11.54 4.44 12.83
CA ALA A 213 10.99 5.44 11.93
C ALA A 213 10.70 4.81 10.56
N VAL A 214 11.62 3.97 10.06
CA VAL A 214 11.41 3.18 8.84
C VAL A 214 10.20 2.25 9.00
N PHE A 215 10.07 1.58 10.14
CA PHE A 215 8.90 0.75 10.41
C PHE A 215 7.59 1.53 10.35
N ARG A 216 7.53 2.76 10.90
CA ARG A 216 6.32 3.62 10.82
C ARG A 216 5.97 3.99 9.39
N ILE A 217 6.98 4.23 8.52
CA ILE A 217 6.78 4.51 7.10
C ILE A 217 6.20 3.27 6.40
N VAL A 218 6.80 2.09 6.62
CA VAL A 218 6.32 0.82 6.06
C VAL A 218 4.88 0.55 6.47
N LEU A 219 4.58 0.64 7.76
CA LEU A 219 3.22 0.43 8.29
C LEU A 219 2.24 1.44 7.70
N GLY A 220 2.63 2.72 7.63
CA GLY A 220 1.80 3.76 7.03
C GLY A 220 1.47 3.48 5.57
N ALA A 221 2.44 3.03 4.77
CA ALA A 221 2.22 2.63 3.38
C ALA A 221 1.26 1.44 3.27
N ILE A 222 1.43 0.41 4.10
CA ILE A 222 0.57 -0.78 4.14
C ILE A 222 -0.86 -0.41 4.55
N ASP A 223 -1.03 0.47 5.52
CA ASP A 223 -2.32 0.95 6.03
C ASP A 223 -2.98 1.99 5.11
N GLY A 224 -2.35 2.32 3.99
CA GLY A 224 -2.89 3.25 3.00
C GLY A 224 -2.84 4.71 3.40
N LYS A 225 -2.00 5.09 4.36
CA LYS A 225 -1.78 6.48 4.76
C LYS A 225 -1.16 7.29 3.62
N PRO A 226 -1.36 8.61 3.62
CA PRO A 226 -0.72 9.49 2.65
C PRO A 226 0.81 9.33 2.65
N CYS A 227 1.41 9.56 1.48
CA CYS A 227 2.86 9.60 1.33
C CYS A 227 3.48 10.66 2.26
N THR A 228 4.49 10.27 3.02
CA THR A 228 5.25 11.18 3.90
C THR A 228 6.49 11.77 3.22
N GLY A 229 6.76 11.36 2.00
CA GLY A 229 7.86 11.85 1.15
C GLY A 229 7.36 12.65 -0.05
N ALA A 230 8.20 12.76 -1.08
CA ALA A 230 7.86 13.40 -2.34
C ALA A 230 7.40 12.34 -3.37
N PHE A 231 6.40 12.69 -4.19
CA PHE A 231 6.12 11.93 -5.39
C PHE A 231 7.12 12.32 -6.48
N VAL A 232 7.78 11.35 -7.06
CA VAL A 232 8.70 11.54 -8.18
C VAL A 232 7.95 11.30 -9.48
N LYS A 233 7.95 12.36 -10.32
CA LYS A 233 7.40 12.31 -11.68
C LYS A 233 8.38 11.68 -12.64
#